data_d24dbfa8e36287a00f4ed508bb4ddc27
#
_entry.id   d24dbfa8e36287a00f4ed508bb4ddc27
#
_cell.length_a   1.000
_cell.length_b   1.000
_cell.length_c   1.000
_cell.angle_alpha   90.00
_cell.angle_beta   90.00
_cell.angle_gamma   90.00
#
_symmetry.space_group_name_H-M   'P 1'
#
loop_
_entity.id
_entity.type
_entity.pdbx_description
1 polymer ?
#
loop_
_entity_poly.entity_id
_entity_poly.type
_entity_poly.pdbx_seq_one_letter_code
_entity_poly.pdbx_strand_id
1 'polypeptide(L)'
;MNKDVEVLLGTIPLLPVAEQNEFYEKVLAQYNQSLISSLTTLAAKCGEVPVDKRVARYVKLRDLRAASNKVSDSVDQAYKQTLDTIEKSLIADAHKQGVTGFKTEAGTTYLEEKVMSSIADENAFFSFVLEEGDLDFFERRIKSTHIKEWSAANEGKVPPGLNIFRELTMKVRRS
;
A
#
# COMPACT_ATOMS: atom_id res chain seq x y z
N MET A 1 -9.43 -27.47 9.32
CA MET A 1 -9.86 -26.28 10.09
C MET A 1 -10.42 -26.78 11.42
N ASN A 2 -10.22 -26.08 12.54
CA ASN A 2 -10.76 -26.52 13.82
C ASN A 2 -12.28 -26.34 13.83
N LYS A 3 -13.05 -27.32 14.35
CA LYS A 3 -14.52 -27.27 14.43
C LYS A 3 -15.04 -26.01 15.15
N ASP A 4 -14.30 -25.53 16.15
CA ASP A 4 -14.68 -24.31 16.89
C ASP A 4 -14.58 -23.06 16.03
N VAL A 5 -13.63 -23.02 15.09
CA VAL A 5 -13.48 -21.91 14.11
C VAL A 5 -14.60 -21.96 13.07
N GLU A 6 -15.02 -23.16 12.63
CA GLU A 6 -16.16 -23.29 11.70
C GLU A 6 -17.46 -22.83 12.33
N VAL A 7 -17.70 -23.18 13.61
CA VAL A 7 -18.88 -22.72 14.34
C VAL A 7 -18.87 -21.20 14.53
N LEU A 8 -17.72 -20.62 14.89
CA LEU A 8 -17.57 -19.17 15.03
C LEU A 8 -17.83 -18.44 13.71
N LEU A 9 -17.23 -18.89 12.60
CA LEU A 9 -17.43 -18.29 11.28
C LEU A 9 -18.88 -18.42 10.79
N GLY A 10 -19.61 -19.46 11.20
CA GLY A 10 -21.03 -19.62 10.88
C GLY A 10 -21.96 -18.73 11.71
N THR A 11 -21.55 -18.32 12.91
CA THR A 11 -22.39 -17.51 13.82
C THR A 11 -22.25 -16.00 13.59
N ILE A 12 -21.09 -15.53 13.13
CA ILE A 12 -20.83 -14.09 12.93
C ILE A 12 -21.84 -13.42 11.98
N PRO A 13 -22.19 -14.01 10.80
CA PRO A 13 -23.18 -13.42 9.89
C PRO A 13 -24.58 -13.25 10.48
N LEU A 14 -24.87 -13.92 11.59
CA LEU A 14 -26.17 -13.85 12.26
C LEU A 14 -26.29 -12.73 13.31
N LEU A 15 -25.15 -12.06 13.61
CA LEU A 15 -25.13 -10.93 14.53
C LEU A 15 -25.59 -9.63 13.83
N PRO A 16 -26.13 -8.66 14.57
CA PRO A 16 -26.33 -7.31 14.07
C PRO A 16 -25.02 -6.72 13.54
N VAL A 17 -25.07 -5.91 12.47
CA VAL A 17 -23.90 -5.37 11.78
C VAL A 17 -22.94 -4.64 12.73
N ALA A 18 -23.47 -3.91 13.71
CA ALA A 18 -22.64 -3.21 14.70
C ALA A 18 -21.83 -4.20 15.56
N GLU A 19 -22.45 -5.31 15.99
CA GLU A 19 -21.79 -6.35 16.79
C GLU A 19 -20.79 -7.15 15.94
N GLN A 20 -21.08 -7.37 14.65
CA GLN A 20 -20.12 -7.96 13.72
C GLN A 20 -18.85 -7.12 13.63
N ASN A 21 -18.99 -5.81 13.45
CA ASN A 21 -17.85 -4.89 13.33
C ASN A 21 -17.01 -4.88 14.61
N GLU A 22 -17.64 -4.77 15.79
CA GLU A 22 -16.95 -4.80 17.08
C GLU A 22 -16.21 -6.14 17.30
N PHE A 23 -16.83 -7.24 16.91
CA PHE A 23 -16.21 -8.57 17.00
C PHE A 23 -14.99 -8.67 16.09
N TYR A 24 -15.12 -8.25 14.82
CA TYR A 24 -14.00 -8.27 13.87
C TYR A 24 -12.83 -7.41 14.33
N GLU A 25 -13.10 -6.20 14.82
CA GLU A 25 -12.06 -5.31 15.35
C GLU A 25 -11.30 -5.95 16.51
N LYS A 26 -12.00 -6.53 17.48
CA LYS A 26 -11.39 -7.18 18.64
C LYS A 26 -10.56 -8.42 18.24
N VAL A 27 -11.10 -9.28 17.38
CA VAL A 27 -10.42 -10.50 16.92
C VAL A 27 -9.18 -10.16 16.10
N LEU A 28 -9.28 -9.20 15.17
CA LEU A 28 -8.15 -8.75 14.36
C LEU A 28 -7.06 -8.09 15.21
N ALA A 29 -7.45 -7.25 16.18
CA ALA A 29 -6.49 -6.62 17.09
C ALA A 29 -5.72 -7.66 17.91
N GLN A 30 -6.42 -8.63 18.50
CA GLN A 30 -5.80 -9.70 19.29
C GLN A 30 -4.91 -10.60 18.44
N TYR A 31 -5.36 -10.98 17.24
CA TYR A 31 -4.58 -11.78 16.30
C TYR A 31 -3.29 -11.04 15.89
N ASN A 32 -3.40 -9.78 15.50
CA ASN A 32 -2.26 -8.97 15.09
C ASN A 32 -1.25 -8.80 16.24
N GLN A 33 -1.71 -8.56 17.46
CA GLN A 33 -0.85 -8.45 18.63
C GLN A 33 -0.09 -9.74 18.91
N SER A 34 -0.76 -10.90 18.84
CA SER A 34 -0.16 -12.21 19.01
C SER A 34 0.88 -12.50 17.92
N LEU A 35 0.56 -12.19 16.66
CA LEU A 35 1.47 -12.36 15.52
C LEU A 35 2.72 -11.49 15.67
N ILE A 36 2.58 -10.20 16.02
CA ILE A 36 3.68 -9.27 16.24
C ILE A 36 4.60 -9.80 17.34
N SER A 37 4.05 -10.23 18.47
CA SER A 37 4.81 -10.80 19.61
C SER A 37 5.61 -12.04 19.18
N SER A 38 4.98 -12.93 18.41
CA SER A 38 5.64 -14.15 17.89
C SER A 38 6.76 -13.83 16.93
N LEU A 39 6.58 -12.87 16.01
CA LEU A 39 7.61 -12.44 15.07
C LEU A 39 8.78 -11.74 15.77
N THR A 40 8.51 -10.91 16.78
CA THR A 40 9.53 -10.26 17.59
C THR A 40 10.39 -11.29 18.34
N THR A 41 9.75 -12.29 18.95
CA THR A 41 10.45 -13.39 19.65
C THR A 41 11.31 -14.19 18.67
N LEU A 42 10.80 -14.48 17.47
CA LEU A 42 11.55 -15.19 16.44
C LEU A 42 12.77 -14.37 15.97
N ALA A 43 12.62 -13.06 15.80
CA ALA A 43 13.71 -12.17 15.40
C ALA A 43 14.82 -12.11 16.46
N ALA A 44 14.46 -11.98 17.74
CA ALA A 44 15.41 -11.93 18.85
C ALA A 44 16.30 -13.19 18.93
N LYS A 45 15.74 -14.36 18.61
CA LYS A 45 16.46 -15.66 18.63
C LYS A 45 17.11 -16.04 17.30
N CYS A 46 17.07 -15.16 16.30
CA CYS A 46 17.53 -15.50 14.94
C CYS A 46 19.03 -15.81 14.89
N GLY A 47 19.86 -15.09 15.67
CA GLY A 47 21.32 -15.25 15.71
C GLY A 47 21.79 -16.62 16.22
N GLU A 48 21.01 -17.28 17.05
CA GLU A 48 21.32 -18.58 17.67
C GLU A 48 21.09 -19.78 16.75
N VAL A 49 20.48 -19.54 15.57
CA VAL A 49 20.06 -20.61 14.64
C VAL A 49 21.09 -20.78 13.52
N PRO A 50 21.45 -22.01 13.11
CA PRO A 50 22.33 -22.26 11.97
C PRO A 50 21.88 -21.55 10.68
N VAL A 51 22.84 -21.22 9.82
CA VAL A 51 22.60 -20.38 8.61
C VAL A 51 21.56 -20.99 7.68
N ASP A 52 21.63 -22.29 7.43
CA ASP A 52 20.68 -23.05 6.60
C ASP A 52 19.23 -22.90 7.10
N LYS A 53 19.03 -23.05 8.41
CA LYS A 53 17.72 -22.86 9.04
C LYS A 53 17.26 -21.41 9.04
N ARG A 54 18.19 -20.45 9.12
CA ARG A 54 17.86 -19.01 8.98
C ARG A 54 17.35 -18.69 7.57
N VAL A 55 18.03 -19.22 6.55
CA VAL A 55 17.61 -19.05 5.15
C VAL A 55 16.23 -19.68 4.92
N ALA A 56 16.00 -20.91 5.39
CA ALA A 56 14.71 -21.57 5.28
C ALA A 56 13.57 -20.78 5.96
N ARG A 57 13.83 -20.26 7.18
CA ARG A 57 12.88 -19.39 7.89
C ARG A 57 12.60 -18.09 7.13
N TYR A 58 13.64 -17.46 6.59
CA TYR A 58 13.49 -16.23 5.79
C TYR A 58 12.59 -16.46 4.58
N VAL A 59 12.83 -17.54 3.81
CA VAL A 59 11.98 -17.88 2.64
C VAL A 59 10.54 -18.10 3.06
N LYS A 60 10.30 -18.88 4.12
CA LYS A 60 8.95 -19.14 4.64
C LYS A 60 8.24 -17.87 5.09
N LEU A 61 8.92 -16.99 5.84
CA LEU A 61 8.33 -15.71 6.30
C LEU A 61 8.03 -14.76 5.14
N ARG A 62 8.92 -14.70 4.15
CA ARG A 62 8.68 -13.92 2.92
C ARG A 62 7.42 -14.39 2.20
N ASP A 63 7.23 -15.70 2.07
CA ASP A 63 6.09 -16.28 1.39
C ASP A 63 4.78 -16.06 2.18
N LEU A 64 4.83 -16.19 3.50
CA LEU A 64 3.69 -15.86 4.37
C LEU A 64 3.33 -14.38 4.28
N ARG A 65 4.33 -13.49 4.27
CA ARG A 65 4.10 -12.05 4.08
C ARG A 65 3.43 -11.75 2.72
N ALA A 66 3.91 -12.40 1.66
CA ALA A 66 3.32 -12.21 0.33
C ALA A 66 1.86 -12.70 0.28
N ALA A 67 1.55 -13.84 0.90
CA ALA A 67 0.19 -14.34 1.00
C ALA A 67 -0.72 -13.41 1.83
N SER A 68 -0.24 -12.93 2.97
CA SER A 68 -0.97 -11.98 3.83
C SER A 68 -1.26 -10.66 3.10
N ASN A 69 -0.26 -10.10 2.40
CA ASN A 69 -0.46 -8.89 1.61
C ASN A 69 -1.52 -9.09 0.53
N LYS A 70 -1.49 -10.23 -0.18
CA LYS A 70 -2.49 -10.52 -1.21
C LYS A 70 -3.93 -10.55 -0.66
N VAL A 71 -4.14 -11.11 0.52
CA VAL A 71 -5.46 -11.10 1.18
C VAL A 71 -5.83 -9.67 1.58
N SER A 72 -4.91 -8.92 2.19
CA SER A 72 -5.12 -7.52 2.57
C SER A 72 -5.47 -6.65 1.37
N ASP A 73 -4.74 -6.79 0.25
CA ASP A 73 -4.99 -6.06 -1.00
C ASP A 73 -6.38 -6.37 -1.56
N SER A 74 -6.82 -7.64 -1.48
CA SER A 74 -8.16 -8.05 -1.94
C SER A 74 -9.28 -7.41 -1.11
N VAL A 75 -9.10 -7.34 0.20
CA VAL A 75 -10.05 -6.68 1.12
C VAL A 75 -10.07 -5.17 0.88
N ASP A 76 -8.90 -4.54 0.77
CA ASP A 76 -8.78 -3.11 0.46
C ASP A 76 -9.44 -2.76 -0.88
N GLN A 77 -9.26 -3.60 -1.89
CA GLN A 77 -9.93 -3.44 -3.19
C GLN A 77 -11.45 -3.51 -3.07
N ALA A 78 -11.99 -4.42 -2.26
CA ALA A 78 -13.43 -4.52 -2.02
C ALA A 78 -13.97 -3.26 -1.32
N TYR A 79 -13.26 -2.72 -0.33
CA TYR A 79 -13.62 -1.45 0.31
C TYR A 79 -13.62 -0.30 -0.71
N LYS A 80 -12.57 -0.15 -1.51
CA LYS A 80 -12.46 0.89 -2.54
C LYS A 80 -13.61 0.84 -3.54
N GLN A 81 -13.94 -0.36 -4.03
CA GLN A 81 -15.08 -0.54 -4.96
C GLN A 81 -16.42 -0.16 -4.32
N THR A 82 -16.62 -0.50 -3.06
CA THR A 82 -17.84 -0.15 -2.32
C THR A 82 -17.92 1.35 -2.10
N LEU A 83 -16.85 1.98 -1.66
CA LEU A 83 -16.78 3.43 -1.47
C LEU A 83 -17.00 4.19 -2.77
N ASP A 84 -16.38 3.77 -3.88
CA ASP A 84 -16.58 4.35 -5.22
C ASP A 84 -18.05 4.23 -5.68
N THR A 85 -18.71 3.13 -5.37
CA THR A 85 -20.12 2.95 -5.68
C THR A 85 -21.02 3.91 -4.88
N ILE A 86 -20.73 4.07 -3.59
CA ILE A 86 -21.45 5.04 -2.73
C ILE A 86 -21.20 6.47 -3.20
N GLU A 87 -19.96 6.82 -3.51
CA GLU A 87 -19.57 8.14 -4.01
C GLU A 87 -20.32 8.48 -5.31
N LYS A 88 -20.35 7.59 -6.29
CA LYS A 88 -21.10 7.74 -7.53
C LYS A 88 -22.61 7.95 -7.29
N SER A 89 -23.18 7.22 -6.33
CA SER A 89 -24.57 7.41 -5.94
C SER A 89 -24.82 8.79 -5.35
N LEU A 90 -23.95 9.27 -4.45
CA LEU A 90 -24.06 10.61 -3.85
C LEU A 90 -23.90 11.72 -4.88
N ILE A 91 -22.98 11.57 -5.85
CA ILE A 91 -22.81 12.50 -6.96
C ILE A 91 -24.09 12.57 -7.81
N ALA A 92 -24.68 11.43 -8.15
CA ALA A 92 -25.91 11.36 -8.92
C ALA A 92 -27.08 12.04 -8.19
N ASP A 93 -27.20 11.82 -6.87
CA ASP A 93 -28.22 12.46 -6.05
C ASP A 93 -28.02 13.97 -5.93
N ALA A 94 -26.77 14.44 -5.79
CA ALA A 94 -26.44 15.85 -5.77
C ALA A 94 -26.84 16.55 -7.09
N HIS A 95 -26.50 15.95 -8.23
CA HIS A 95 -26.91 16.44 -9.55
C HIS A 95 -28.42 16.45 -9.70
N LYS A 96 -29.13 15.41 -9.29
CA LYS A 96 -30.59 15.32 -9.37
C LYS A 96 -31.29 16.39 -8.54
N GLN A 97 -30.72 16.75 -7.39
CA GLN A 97 -31.28 17.76 -6.49
C GLN A 97 -30.76 19.19 -6.78
N GLY A 98 -29.80 19.35 -7.68
CA GLY A 98 -29.17 20.63 -8.01
C GLY A 98 -28.36 21.23 -6.85
N VAL A 99 -27.78 20.40 -5.99
CA VAL A 99 -26.98 20.81 -4.83
C VAL A 99 -25.53 20.45 -5.02
N THR A 100 -24.62 21.14 -4.33
CA THR A 100 -23.18 20.90 -4.38
C THR A 100 -22.67 20.02 -3.24
N GLY A 101 -23.57 19.51 -2.40
CA GLY A 101 -23.23 18.62 -1.30
C GLY A 101 -24.38 18.42 -0.33
N PHE A 102 -24.15 17.58 0.66
CA PHE A 102 -25.12 17.22 1.69
C PHE A 102 -24.52 17.41 3.08
N LYS A 103 -25.36 17.86 4.03
CA LYS A 103 -25.02 17.92 5.44
C LYS A 103 -25.91 16.96 6.20
N THR A 104 -25.31 15.99 6.89
CA THR A 104 -25.99 14.99 7.72
C THR A 104 -25.40 14.96 9.12
N GLU A 105 -26.00 14.23 10.03
CA GLU A 105 -25.44 14.00 11.36
C GLU A 105 -24.12 13.24 11.32
N ALA A 106 -23.95 12.35 10.33
CA ALA A 106 -22.73 11.56 10.14
C ALA A 106 -21.57 12.35 9.52
N GLY A 107 -21.87 13.46 8.79
CA GLY A 107 -20.84 14.27 8.14
C GLY A 107 -21.38 15.20 7.06
N THR A 108 -20.47 15.92 6.43
CA THR A 108 -20.77 16.82 5.32
C THR A 108 -20.02 16.34 4.07
N THR A 109 -20.74 16.28 2.94
CA THR A 109 -20.16 15.99 1.62
C THR A 109 -20.19 17.26 0.77
N TYR A 110 -19.26 17.38 -0.19
CA TYR A 110 -19.22 18.43 -1.19
C TYR A 110 -18.68 17.89 -2.50
N LEU A 111 -19.15 18.44 -3.62
CA LEU A 111 -18.60 18.14 -4.95
C LEU A 111 -17.30 18.90 -5.14
N GLU A 112 -16.25 18.18 -5.52
CA GLU A 112 -14.94 18.75 -5.87
C GLU A 112 -14.56 18.28 -7.27
N GLU A 113 -14.09 19.22 -8.10
CA GLU A 113 -13.55 18.89 -9.41
C GLU A 113 -12.10 18.44 -9.28
N LYS A 114 -11.82 17.17 -9.62
CA LYS A 114 -10.48 16.64 -9.66
C LYS A 114 -9.91 16.76 -11.06
N VAL A 115 -8.90 17.61 -11.23
CA VAL A 115 -8.15 17.71 -12.48
C VAL A 115 -7.15 16.53 -12.56
N MET A 116 -7.28 15.74 -13.62
CA MET A 116 -6.31 14.69 -13.95
C MET A 116 -5.66 15.05 -15.28
N SER A 117 -4.34 14.89 -15.34
CA SER A 117 -3.56 15.13 -16.55
C SER A 117 -2.83 13.84 -16.98
N SER A 118 -2.66 13.69 -18.28
CA SER A 118 -1.82 12.64 -18.87
C SER A 118 -1.03 13.25 -20.03
N ILE A 119 0.20 12.75 -20.21
CA ILE A 119 1.04 13.19 -21.32
C ILE A 119 0.55 12.49 -22.59
N ALA A 120 0.04 13.25 -23.56
CA ALA A 120 -0.42 12.74 -24.85
C ALA A 120 0.75 12.64 -25.87
N ASP A 121 1.66 13.60 -25.85
CA ASP A 121 2.89 13.63 -26.66
C ASP A 121 4.06 14.03 -25.76
N GLU A 122 4.94 13.05 -25.50
CA GLU A 122 6.10 13.26 -24.62
C GLU A 122 7.07 14.31 -25.18
N ASN A 123 7.37 14.28 -26.48
CA ASN A 123 8.35 15.18 -27.08
C ASN A 123 7.85 16.63 -27.05
N ALA A 124 6.60 16.85 -27.41
CA ALA A 124 6.00 18.18 -27.37
C ALA A 124 5.94 18.71 -25.94
N PHE A 125 5.57 17.87 -24.98
CA PHE A 125 5.47 18.27 -23.58
C PHE A 125 6.84 18.57 -22.96
N PHE A 126 7.86 17.75 -23.22
CA PHE A 126 9.21 18.00 -22.72
C PHE A 126 9.82 19.25 -23.34
N SER A 127 9.62 19.51 -24.65
CA SER A 127 10.06 20.75 -25.28
C SER A 127 9.44 21.97 -24.63
N PHE A 128 8.14 21.95 -24.39
CA PHE A 128 7.42 23.01 -23.70
C PHE A 128 8.00 23.26 -22.29
N VAL A 129 8.19 22.20 -21.48
CA VAL A 129 8.73 22.35 -20.12
C VAL A 129 10.16 22.91 -20.12
N LEU A 130 10.98 22.54 -21.10
CA LEU A 130 12.34 23.06 -21.24
C LEU A 130 12.35 24.54 -21.67
N GLU A 131 11.43 24.94 -22.53
CA GLU A 131 11.27 26.34 -22.98
C GLU A 131 10.78 27.24 -21.83
N GLU A 132 9.79 26.78 -21.06
CA GLU A 132 9.29 27.51 -19.88
C GLU A 132 10.29 27.52 -18.70
N GLY A 133 11.19 26.53 -18.64
CA GLY A 133 12.15 26.38 -17.54
C GLY A 133 11.51 25.99 -16.22
N ASP A 134 10.25 25.54 -16.22
CA ASP A 134 9.49 25.16 -15.03
C ASP A 134 9.45 23.64 -14.87
N LEU A 135 10.25 23.14 -13.94
CA LEU A 135 10.31 21.70 -13.60
C LEU A 135 9.25 21.26 -12.60
N ASP A 136 8.40 22.15 -12.09
CA ASP A 136 7.33 21.80 -11.13
C ASP A 136 6.16 21.06 -11.82
N PHE A 137 6.16 20.97 -13.15
CA PHE A 137 5.32 20.04 -13.91
C PHE A 137 5.61 18.56 -13.61
N PHE A 138 6.77 18.24 -13.03
CA PHE A 138 7.17 16.87 -12.69
C PHE A 138 7.30 16.65 -11.19
N GLU A 139 6.99 15.43 -10.77
CA GLU A 139 7.39 15.00 -9.43
C GLU A 139 8.92 14.94 -9.32
N ARG A 140 9.49 15.57 -8.29
CA ARG A 140 10.94 15.60 -8.04
C ARG A 140 11.43 14.26 -7.48
N ARG A 141 11.41 13.21 -8.32
CA ARG A 141 11.88 11.88 -7.95
C ARG A 141 13.11 11.48 -8.77
N ILE A 142 14.19 11.17 -8.05
CA ILE A 142 15.46 10.75 -8.67
C ILE A 142 15.42 9.24 -8.97
N LYS A 143 15.72 8.86 -10.22
CA LYS A 143 15.82 7.46 -10.65
C LYS A 143 17.18 6.90 -10.29
N SER A 144 17.29 6.14 -9.21
CA SER A 144 18.55 5.57 -8.69
C SER A 144 19.30 4.68 -9.68
N THR A 145 18.59 3.97 -10.58
CA THR A 145 19.22 3.18 -11.66
C THR A 145 19.97 4.07 -12.63
N HIS A 146 19.37 5.18 -13.06
CA HIS A 146 20.01 6.14 -13.96
C HIS A 146 21.25 6.79 -13.33
N ILE A 147 21.19 7.14 -12.04
CA ILE A 147 22.35 7.67 -11.32
C ILE A 147 23.50 6.65 -11.27
N LYS A 148 23.20 5.37 -11.09
CA LYS A 148 24.22 4.30 -11.12
C LYS A 148 24.89 4.19 -12.50
N GLU A 149 24.10 4.20 -13.56
CA GLU A 149 24.56 4.12 -14.95
C GLU A 149 25.42 5.34 -15.31
N TRP A 150 24.94 6.55 -14.98
CA TRP A 150 25.66 7.80 -15.20
C TRP A 150 26.99 7.83 -14.43
N SER A 151 26.99 7.46 -13.15
CA SER A 151 28.20 7.41 -12.33
C SER A 151 29.20 6.40 -12.88
N ALA A 152 28.75 5.23 -13.35
CA ALA A 152 29.62 4.24 -13.99
C ALA A 152 30.26 4.77 -15.29
N ALA A 153 29.51 5.50 -16.10
CA ALA A 153 30.01 6.12 -17.34
C ALA A 153 30.93 7.33 -17.08
N ASN A 154 30.89 7.92 -15.87
CA ASN A 154 31.65 9.12 -15.50
C ASN A 154 32.67 8.84 -14.37
N GLU A 155 33.39 7.73 -14.44
CA GLU A 155 34.50 7.38 -13.53
C GLU A 155 34.10 7.35 -12.02
N GLY A 156 32.87 7.02 -11.74
CA GLY A 156 32.37 6.97 -10.36
C GLY A 156 32.00 8.33 -9.74
N LYS A 157 32.03 9.41 -10.55
CA LYS A 157 31.64 10.75 -10.10
C LYS A 157 30.17 10.77 -9.66
N VAL A 158 29.84 11.73 -8.80
CA VAL A 158 28.48 12.01 -8.34
C VAL A 158 28.02 13.32 -8.98
N PRO A 159 26.81 13.37 -9.56
CA PRO A 159 26.27 14.63 -10.07
C PRO A 159 26.22 15.69 -8.96
N PRO A 160 26.54 16.96 -9.28
CA PRO A 160 26.50 18.04 -8.31
C PRO A 160 25.12 18.14 -7.62
N GLY A 161 25.11 18.36 -6.32
CA GLY A 161 23.87 18.50 -5.54
C GLY A 161 23.20 17.17 -5.13
N LEU A 162 23.79 16.01 -5.49
CA LEU A 162 23.27 14.71 -5.05
C LEU A 162 24.12 14.11 -3.93
N ASN A 163 23.45 13.43 -2.99
CA ASN A 163 24.08 12.53 -2.04
C ASN A 163 23.77 11.08 -2.41
N ILE A 164 24.80 10.23 -2.50
CA ILE A 164 24.64 8.80 -2.78
C ILE A 164 24.96 8.00 -1.52
N PHE A 165 23.99 7.23 -1.06
CA PHE A 165 24.16 6.26 0.03
C PHE A 165 24.26 4.87 -0.58
N ARG A 166 25.23 4.07 -0.12
CA ARG A 166 25.41 2.68 -0.55
C ARG A 166 25.16 1.77 0.65
N GLU A 167 24.19 0.89 0.51
CA GLU A 167 23.84 -0.11 1.53
C GLU A 167 24.06 -1.51 0.98
N LEU A 168 24.67 -2.37 1.79
CA LEU A 168 24.81 -3.79 1.48
C LEU A 168 23.56 -4.54 1.89
N THR A 169 22.90 -5.19 0.94
CA THR A 169 21.70 -5.98 1.18
C THR A 169 21.94 -7.44 0.81
N MET A 170 21.46 -8.36 1.66
CA MET A 170 21.50 -9.79 1.37
C MET A 170 20.29 -10.19 0.52
N LYS A 171 20.55 -10.77 -0.66
CA LYS A 171 19.50 -11.32 -1.53
C LYS A 171 19.38 -12.83 -1.30
N VAL A 172 18.18 -13.28 -0.95
CA VAL A 172 17.88 -14.71 -0.78
C VAL A 172 17.05 -15.18 -1.98
N ARG A 173 17.58 -16.16 -2.73
CA ARG A 173 16.87 -16.84 -3.83
C ARG A 173 16.49 -18.25 -3.39
N ARG A 174 15.42 -18.79 -3.96
CA ARG A 174 15.11 -20.22 -3.86
C ARG A 174 16.10 -21.00 -4.72
N SER A 175 16.57 -22.13 -4.24
CA SER A 175 17.26 -23.16 -5.01
C SER A 175 16.28 -23.95 -5.84
#